data_4fc7c8251277a7ce642126397f945d21
#
_entry.id   4fc7c8251277a7ce642126397f945d21
#
_cell.length_a   1.000
_cell.length_b   1.000
_cell.length_c   1.000
_cell.angle_alpha   90.00
_cell.angle_beta   90.00
_cell.angle_gamma   90.00
#
_symmetry.space_group_name_H-M   'P 1'
#
loop_
_entity.id
_entity.type
_entity.pdbx_description
1 polymer ?
#
loop_
_entity_poly.entity_id
_entity_poly.type
_entity_poly.pdbx_seq_one_letter_code
_entity_poly.pdbx_strand_id
1 'polypeptide(L)'
;MTILKANSLEKSFGRRKVVDGVTLEIDAGEIVGLLGPNGAGKTTTFRMICGMLTPDQGQVLLRDQDVTDWPMYIRARDGGMGYLPQQSSVFAKLTAEQNLIAMMELLNMPSDQQLTRCNELLEQFKISHVRKTRAGRLSGGERRRLELARCLVSRPEIIMLDEPFAGIDPVTVQSIQTIIRQLAREGISILITDHAAREILQITHRTYVVSDGRILCSGTADDIVRHPGVKEKYLGDIDLESTKWPKPVFTRLAPTGRNFTPTGVRADDL
;
A
#
# COMPACT_ATOMS: atom_id res chain seq x y z
N MET A 1 15.22 0.96 -9.81
CA MET A 1 14.21 0.68 -10.86
C MET A 1 12.87 1.11 -10.32
N THR A 2 12.18 1.96 -11.04
CA THR A 2 10.89 2.48 -10.60
C THR A 2 9.79 1.47 -10.92
N ILE A 3 8.98 1.13 -9.92
CA ILE A 3 7.86 0.18 -10.02
C ILE A 3 6.55 0.90 -10.31
N LEU A 4 6.36 2.08 -9.72
CA LEU A 4 5.16 2.89 -9.91
C LEU A 4 5.54 4.35 -10.15
N LYS A 5 4.90 4.97 -11.16
CA LYS A 5 4.93 6.42 -11.39
C LYS A 5 3.50 6.94 -11.51
N ALA A 6 3.22 8.01 -10.81
CA ALA A 6 2.03 8.83 -11.00
C ALA A 6 2.50 10.20 -11.52
N ASN A 7 2.13 10.55 -12.75
CA ASN A 7 2.60 11.74 -13.42
C ASN A 7 1.47 12.76 -13.53
N SER A 8 1.62 13.93 -12.88
CA SER A 8 0.73 15.08 -12.98
C SER A 8 -0.75 14.73 -12.85
N LEU A 9 -1.10 13.92 -11.86
CA LEU A 9 -2.48 13.50 -11.64
C LEU A 9 -3.35 14.70 -11.27
N GLU A 10 -4.50 14.82 -11.91
CA GLU A 10 -5.51 15.82 -11.62
C GLU A 10 -6.88 15.18 -11.40
N LYS A 11 -7.66 15.76 -10.47
CA LYS A 11 -9.03 15.34 -10.22
C LYS A 11 -9.88 16.47 -9.67
N SER A 12 -11.02 16.66 -10.30
CA SER A 12 -12.03 17.62 -9.87
C SER A 12 -13.35 16.93 -9.53
N PHE A 13 -14.06 17.45 -8.55
CA PHE A 13 -15.44 17.08 -8.24
C PHE A 13 -16.32 18.33 -8.35
N GLY A 14 -17.12 18.38 -9.40
CA GLY A 14 -17.84 19.58 -9.78
C GLY A 14 -16.85 20.74 -10.07
N ARG A 15 -16.98 21.84 -9.32
CA ARG A 15 -16.10 23.02 -9.48
C ARG A 15 -14.82 22.96 -8.62
N ARG A 16 -14.69 21.97 -7.75
CA ARG A 16 -13.57 21.87 -6.81
C ARG A 16 -12.50 20.94 -7.37
N LYS A 17 -11.32 21.49 -7.68
CA LYS A 17 -10.12 20.71 -7.98
C LYS A 17 -9.55 20.17 -6.67
N VAL A 18 -9.56 18.84 -6.50
CA VAL A 18 -9.13 18.17 -5.26
C VAL A 18 -7.70 17.65 -5.36
N VAL A 19 -7.28 17.28 -6.57
CA VAL A 19 -5.89 16.92 -6.89
C VAL A 19 -5.47 17.74 -8.09
N ASP A 20 -4.30 18.38 -8.01
CA ASP A 20 -3.82 19.38 -8.95
C ASP A 20 -2.33 19.15 -9.28
N GLY A 21 -2.08 18.28 -10.26
CA GLY A 21 -0.74 18.00 -10.77
C GLY A 21 0.13 17.16 -9.84
N VAL A 22 -0.43 16.24 -9.05
CA VAL A 22 0.35 15.38 -8.16
C VAL A 22 1.22 14.42 -8.94
N THR A 23 2.53 14.48 -8.68
CA THR A 23 3.54 13.58 -9.24
C THR A 23 4.27 12.86 -8.12
N LEU A 24 4.34 11.53 -8.17
CA LEU A 24 5.13 10.70 -7.26
C LEU A 24 5.65 9.44 -7.95
N GLU A 25 6.69 8.87 -7.39
CA GLU A 25 7.28 7.63 -7.89
C GLU A 25 7.68 6.71 -6.74
N ILE A 26 7.75 5.42 -6.99
CA ILE A 26 8.12 4.40 -6.02
C ILE A 26 9.10 3.43 -6.69
N ASP A 27 10.27 3.26 -6.07
CA ASP A 27 11.27 2.32 -6.53
C ASP A 27 11.04 0.91 -5.97
N ALA A 28 11.68 -0.09 -6.59
CA ALA A 28 11.62 -1.48 -6.14
C ALA A 28 12.10 -1.62 -4.69
N GLY A 29 11.26 -2.25 -3.84
CA GLY A 29 11.53 -2.44 -2.41
C GLY A 29 11.48 -1.15 -1.58
N GLU A 30 10.99 -0.05 -2.15
CA GLU A 30 10.84 1.21 -1.42
C GLU A 30 9.52 1.24 -0.63
N ILE A 31 9.57 1.77 0.60
CA ILE A 31 8.38 2.13 1.38
C ILE A 31 8.20 3.64 1.24
N VAL A 32 7.12 4.05 0.58
CA VAL A 32 6.78 5.46 0.35
C VAL A 32 5.55 5.83 1.17
N GLY A 33 5.63 6.92 1.92
CA GLY A 33 4.52 7.51 2.66
C GLY A 33 3.80 8.59 1.85
N LEU A 34 2.47 8.66 1.99
CA LEU A 34 1.64 9.75 1.46
C LEU A 34 0.91 10.40 2.63
N LEU A 35 1.41 11.54 3.08
CA LEU A 35 0.94 12.28 4.26
C LEU A 35 0.32 13.63 3.89
N GLY A 36 -0.30 14.28 4.87
CA GLY A 36 -0.86 15.62 4.75
C GLY A 36 -2.16 15.79 5.56
N PRO A 37 -2.67 17.01 5.70
CA PRO A 37 -3.88 17.29 6.47
C PRO A 37 -5.14 16.65 5.86
N ASN A 38 -6.23 16.67 6.63
CA ASN A 38 -7.53 16.22 6.16
C ASN A 38 -8.01 17.09 5.00
N GLY A 39 -8.55 16.45 3.95
CA GLY A 39 -9.02 17.16 2.76
C GLY A 39 -7.92 17.61 1.79
N ALA A 40 -6.65 17.29 2.04
CA ALA A 40 -5.53 17.66 1.17
C ALA A 40 -5.50 16.95 -0.19
N GLY A 41 -6.31 15.91 -0.41
CA GLY A 41 -6.33 15.14 -1.66
C GLY A 41 -5.64 13.77 -1.58
N LYS A 42 -5.09 13.35 -0.42
CA LYS A 42 -4.39 12.06 -0.25
C LYS A 42 -5.22 10.87 -0.72
N THR A 43 -6.40 10.68 -0.15
CA THR A 43 -7.29 9.55 -0.47
C THR A 43 -7.68 9.54 -1.94
N THR A 44 -7.91 10.72 -2.54
CA THR A 44 -8.23 10.84 -3.96
C THR A 44 -7.04 10.43 -4.81
N THR A 45 -5.85 10.93 -4.51
CA THR A 45 -4.59 10.53 -5.17
C THR A 45 -4.36 9.03 -5.06
N PHE A 46 -4.48 8.48 -3.85
CA PHE A 46 -4.31 7.06 -3.58
C PHE A 46 -5.31 6.20 -4.38
N ARG A 47 -6.58 6.59 -4.44
CA ARG A 47 -7.61 5.89 -5.21
C ARG A 47 -7.36 5.93 -6.71
N MET A 48 -6.82 7.03 -7.25
CA MET A 48 -6.41 7.11 -8.66
C MET A 48 -5.25 6.15 -8.95
N ILE A 49 -4.25 6.10 -8.08
CA ILE A 49 -3.12 5.18 -8.21
C ILE A 49 -3.57 3.72 -8.11
N CYS A 50 -4.57 3.41 -7.28
CA CYS A 50 -5.12 2.06 -7.16
C CYS A 50 -6.06 1.65 -8.31
N GLY A 51 -6.51 2.59 -9.17
CA GLY A 51 -7.51 2.31 -10.21
C GLY A 51 -8.94 2.20 -9.69
N MET A 52 -9.21 2.78 -8.52
CA MET A 52 -10.57 2.93 -7.98
C MET A 52 -11.24 4.23 -8.45
N LEU A 53 -10.47 5.13 -9.00
CA LEU A 53 -10.91 6.42 -9.53
C LEU A 53 -10.06 6.76 -10.75
N THR A 54 -10.68 7.12 -11.86
CA THR A 54 -9.95 7.57 -13.04
C THR A 54 -9.57 9.05 -12.86
N PRO A 55 -8.30 9.44 -13.07
CA PRO A 55 -7.90 10.84 -13.08
C PRO A 55 -8.54 11.59 -14.26
N ASP A 56 -8.72 12.91 -14.11
CA ASP A 56 -9.19 13.76 -15.22
C ASP A 56 -8.03 14.10 -16.17
N GLN A 57 -6.79 14.16 -15.62
CA GLN A 57 -5.54 14.34 -16.37
C GLN A 57 -4.40 13.61 -15.65
N GLY A 58 -3.31 13.37 -16.38
CA GLY A 58 -2.13 12.68 -15.90
C GLY A 58 -2.17 11.19 -16.20
N GLN A 59 -1.16 10.48 -15.71
CA GLN A 59 -0.95 9.06 -16.01
C GLN A 59 -0.49 8.29 -14.77
N VAL A 60 -0.86 7.00 -14.71
CA VAL A 60 -0.33 6.03 -13.76
C VAL A 60 0.39 4.94 -14.53
N LEU A 61 1.68 4.76 -14.25
CA LEU A 61 2.51 3.75 -14.87
C LEU A 61 2.91 2.70 -13.84
N LEU A 62 2.77 1.42 -14.18
CA LEU A 62 3.34 0.28 -13.45
C LEU A 62 4.42 -0.34 -14.34
N ARG A 63 5.69 -0.33 -13.91
CA ARG A 63 6.84 -0.79 -14.71
C ARG A 63 6.85 -0.22 -16.13
N ASP A 64 6.66 1.08 -16.25
CA ASP A 64 6.57 1.79 -17.53
C ASP A 64 5.36 1.43 -18.42
N GLN A 65 4.48 0.52 -17.98
CA GLN A 65 3.20 0.26 -18.63
C GLN A 65 2.16 1.25 -18.14
N ASP A 66 1.47 1.92 -19.06
CA ASP A 66 0.34 2.78 -18.74
C ASP A 66 -0.86 1.93 -18.29
N VAL A 67 -1.28 2.16 -17.05
CA VAL A 67 -2.41 1.49 -16.41
C VAL A 67 -3.48 2.48 -16.00
N THR A 68 -3.45 3.71 -16.54
CA THR A 68 -4.35 4.81 -16.14
C THR A 68 -5.81 4.40 -16.19
N ASP A 69 -6.23 3.74 -17.26
CA ASP A 69 -7.61 3.31 -17.46
C ASP A 69 -7.89 1.90 -16.90
N TRP A 70 -6.88 1.24 -16.33
CA TRP A 70 -7.10 -0.08 -15.74
C TRP A 70 -7.83 0.03 -14.41
N PRO A 71 -8.98 -0.62 -14.24
CA PRO A 71 -9.64 -0.70 -12.95
C PRO A 71 -8.79 -1.53 -11.96
N MET A 72 -9.03 -1.32 -10.66
CA MET A 72 -8.25 -1.90 -9.58
C MET A 72 -8.06 -3.42 -9.72
N TYR A 73 -9.09 -4.16 -10.12
CA TYR A 73 -9.01 -5.62 -10.23
C TYR A 73 -8.03 -6.08 -11.33
N ILE A 74 -7.89 -5.32 -12.42
CA ILE A 74 -6.89 -5.57 -13.47
C ILE A 74 -5.49 -5.24 -12.96
N ARG A 75 -5.31 -4.09 -12.28
CA ARG A 75 -4.02 -3.74 -11.65
C ARG A 75 -3.60 -4.79 -10.62
N ALA A 76 -4.55 -5.40 -9.90
CA ALA A 76 -4.26 -6.47 -8.95
C ALA A 76 -3.92 -7.81 -9.63
N ARG A 77 -4.66 -8.19 -10.67
CA ARG A 77 -4.48 -9.48 -11.36
C ARG A 77 -3.26 -9.46 -12.27
N ASP A 78 -3.14 -8.43 -13.11
CA ASP A 78 -2.18 -8.35 -14.20
C ASP A 78 -1.05 -7.34 -13.93
N GLY A 79 -1.30 -6.33 -13.10
CA GLY A 79 -0.31 -5.30 -12.76
C GLY A 79 0.56 -5.62 -11.54
N GLY A 80 0.35 -6.74 -10.87
CA GLY A 80 1.13 -7.12 -9.68
C GLY A 80 0.93 -6.19 -8.49
N MET A 81 -0.25 -5.56 -8.35
CA MET A 81 -0.59 -4.65 -7.25
C MET A 81 -1.43 -5.38 -6.19
N GLY A 82 -1.00 -5.36 -4.92
CA GLY A 82 -1.81 -5.74 -3.79
C GLY A 82 -2.49 -4.51 -3.16
N TYR A 83 -3.68 -4.68 -2.58
CA TYR A 83 -4.39 -3.59 -1.92
C TYR A 83 -4.95 -4.02 -0.57
N LEU A 84 -4.64 -3.24 0.46
CA LEU A 84 -5.20 -3.36 1.80
C LEU A 84 -6.09 -2.16 2.08
N PRO A 85 -7.43 -2.32 2.16
CA PRO A 85 -8.35 -1.23 2.45
C PRO A 85 -8.29 -0.82 3.93
N GLN A 86 -8.76 0.41 4.20
CA GLN A 86 -8.95 0.93 5.55
C GLN A 86 -9.94 0.07 6.35
N GLN A 87 -11.07 -0.29 5.72
CA GLN A 87 -12.05 -1.17 6.36
C GLN A 87 -11.67 -2.63 6.20
N SER A 88 -12.01 -3.42 7.22
CA SER A 88 -11.72 -4.87 7.20
C SER A 88 -12.38 -5.56 6.00
N SER A 89 -11.56 -6.30 5.24
CA SER A 89 -11.96 -7.01 4.03
C SER A 89 -12.05 -8.54 4.21
N VAL A 90 -11.88 -9.05 5.43
CA VAL A 90 -11.92 -10.50 5.67
C VAL A 90 -13.34 -11.06 5.53
N PHE A 91 -13.44 -12.29 5.07
CA PHE A 91 -14.67 -13.06 5.10
C PHE A 91 -14.91 -13.55 6.54
N ALA A 92 -15.68 -12.80 7.32
CA ALA A 92 -15.84 -12.99 8.77
C ALA A 92 -16.35 -14.38 9.19
N LYS A 93 -17.14 -15.05 8.33
CA LYS A 93 -17.68 -16.40 8.57
C LYS A 93 -16.70 -17.52 8.25
N LEU A 94 -15.68 -17.25 7.43
CA LEU A 94 -14.63 -18.19 7.07
C LEU A 94 -13.50 -18.20 8.12
N THR A 95 -12.78 -19.32 8.25
CA THR A 95 -11.56 -19.38 9.08
C THR A 95 -10.41 -18.59 8.44
N ALA A 96 -9.31 -18.38 9.19
CA ALA A 96 -8.11 -17.72 8.64
C ALA A 96 -7.59 -18.47 7.41
N GLU A 97 -7.47 -19.79 7.47
CA GLU A 97 -7.09 -20.65 6.36
C GLU A 97 -8.05 -20.51 5.17
N GLN A 98 -9.35 -20.61 5.41
CA GLN A 98 -10.36 -20.48 4.36
C GLN A 98 -10.35 -19.11 3.70
N ASN A 99 -10.02 -18.04 4.43
CA ASN A 99 -9.83 -16.71 3.86
C ASN A 99 -8.69 -16.65 2.84
N LEU A 100 -7.58 -17.36 3.11
CA LEU A 100 -6.44 -17.43 2.18
C LEU A 100 -6.77 -18.33 0.98
N ILE A 101 -7.33 -19.51 1.23
CA ILE A 101 -7.71 -20.46 0.16
C ILE A 101 -8.73 -19.82 -0.80
N ALA A 102 -9.77 -19.15 -0.29
CA ALA A 102 -10.75 -18.46 -1.14
C ALA A 102 -10.11 -17.43 -2.07
N MET A 103 -9.08 -16.69 -1.61
CA MET A 103 -8.34 -15.78 -2.47
C MET A 103 -7.52 -16.51 -3.53
N MET A 104 -6.93 -17.67 -3.20
CA MET A 104 -6.18 -18.50 -4.13
C MET A 104 -7.09 -19.09 -5.22
N GLU A 105 -8.29 -19.53 -4.84
CA GLU A 105 -9.32 -20.02 -5.78
C GLU A 105 -9.76 -18.91 -6.76
N LEU A 106 -10.02 -17.69 -6.26
CA LEU A 106 -10.36 -16.53 -7.09
C LEU A 106 -9.25 -16.16 -8.09
N LEU A 107 -8.00 -16.48 -7.78
CA LEU A 107 -6.85 -16.28 -8.65
C LEU A 107 -6.53 -17.51 -9.52
N ASN A 108 -7.39 -18.53 -9.53
CA ASN A 108 -7.21 -19.79 -10.24
C ASN A 108 -5.87 -20.49 -9.92
N MET A 109 -5.39 -20.37 -8.67
CA MET A 109 -4.17 -21.07 -8.24
C MET A 109 -4.42 -22.58 -8.22
N PRO A 110 -3.51 -23.41 -8.78
CA PRO A 110 -3.63 -24.87 -8.74
C PRO A 110 -3.78 -25.41 -7.31
N SER A 111 -4.68 -26.37 -7.11
CA SER A 111 -5.03 -26.88 -5.78
C SER A 111 -3.85 -27.51 -5.03
N ASP A 112 -2.89 -28.09 -5.73
CA ASP A 112 -1.65 -28.65 -5.18
C ASP A 112 -0.73 -27.57 -4.58
N GLN A 113 -0.83 -26.33 -5.06
CA GLN A 113 -0.04 -25.19 -4.57
C GLN A 113 -0.74 -24.43 -3.44
N GLN A 114 -2.07 -24.50 -3.36
CA GLN A 114 -2.85 -23.71 -2.40
C GLN A 114 -2.48 -24.00 -0.96
N LEU A 115 -2.38 -25.29 -0.57
CA LEU A 115 -2.09 -25.66 0.82
C LEU A 115 -0.68 -25.23 1.22
N THR A 116 0.31 -25.41 0.35
CA THR A 116 1.69 -24.98 0.59
C THR A 116 1.75 -23.48 0.78
N ARG A 117 1.15 -22.71 -0.14
CA ARG A 117 1.11 -21.25 -0.07
C ARG A 117 0.36 -20.75 1.16
N CYS A 118 -0.73 -21.40 1.54
CA CYS A 118 -1.48 -21.08 2.75
C CYS A 118 -0.61 -21.26 4.01
N ASN A 119 0.14 -22.36 4.11
CA ASN A 119 1.05 -22.63 5.23
C ASN A 119 2.14 -21.56 5.32
N GLU A 120 2.80 -21.23 4.19
CA GLU A 120 3.82 -20.18 4.12
C GLU A 120 3.29 -18.85 4.66
N LEU A 121 2.11 -18.42 4.20
CA LEU A 121 1.51 -17.15 4.61
C LEU A 121 1.11 -17.16 6.09
N LEU A 122 0.49 -18.22 6.59
CA LEU A 122 0.12 -18.32 8.01
C LEU A 122 1.35 -18.24 8.92
N GLU A 123 2.46 -18.85 8.52
CA GLU A 123 3.72 -18.83 9.25
C GLU A 123 4.40 -17.45 9.16
N GLN A 124 4.55 -16.90 7.94
CA GLN A 124 5.16 -15.59 7.69
C GLN A 124 4.48 -14.48 8.51
N PHE A 125 3.15 -14.53 8.61
CA PHE A 125 2.36 -13.56 9.37
C PHE A 125 2.12 -13.95 10.84
N LYS A 126 2.68 -15.08 11.32
CA LYS A 126 2.56 -15.56 12.70
C LYS A 126 1.11 -15.72 13.17
N ILE A 127 0.25 -16.25 12.30
CA ILE A 127 -1.17 -16.53 12.56
C ILE A 127 -1.54 -18.01 12.42
N SER A 128 -0.55 -18.91 12.41
CA SER A 128 -0.77 -20.37 12.33
C SER A 128 -1.60 -20.90 13.50
N HIS A 129 -1.46 -20.31 14.69
CA HIS A 129 -2.20 -20.70 15.89
C HIS A 129 -3.71 -20.43 15.81
N VAL A 130 -4.14 -19.48 14.94
CA VAL A 130 -5.55 -19.15 14.71
C VAL A 130 -6.08 -19.68 13.38
N ARG A 131 -5.34 -20.57 12.71
CA ARG A 131 -5.66 -21.15 11.40
C ARG A 131 -7.13 -21.57 11.25
N LYS A 132 -7.66 -22.29 12.25
CA LYS A 132 -9.04 -22.80 12.27
C LYS A 132 -10.05 -21.83 12.89
N THR A 133 -9.63 -20.67 13.36
CA THR A 133 -10.49 -19.67 13.98
C THR A 133 -11.19 -18.87 12.90
N ARG A 134 -12.50 -18.63 13.04
CA ARG A 134 -13.26 -17.75 12.15
C ARG A 134 -12.73 -16.33 12.22
N ALA A 135 -12.53 -15.69 11.06
CA ALA A 135 -11.93 -14.35 10.96
C ALA A 135 -12.69 -13.27 11.75
N GLY A 136 -14.01 -13.42 11.90
CA GLY A 136 -14.81 -12.52 12.74
C GLY A 136 -14.51 -12.60 14.25
N ARG A 137 -13.81 -13.66 14.72
CA ARG A 137 -13.43 -13.87 16.13
C ARG A 137 -11.95 -13.55 16.40
N LEU A 138 -11.18 -13.19 15.37
CA LEU A 138 -9.78 -12.80 15.53
C LEU A 138 -9.67 -11.47 16.27
N SER A 139 -8.61 -11.31 17.07
CA SER A 139 -8.21 -10.01 17.59
C SER A 139 -7.94 -9.03 16.45
N GLY A 140 -7.94 -7.73 16.73
CA GLY A 140 -7.65 -6.69 15.73
C GLY A 140 -6.31 -6.94 15.03
N GLY A 141 -5.27 -7.27 15.80
CA GLY A 141 -3.94 -7.55 15.29
C GLY A 141 -3.85 -8.82 14.42
N GLU A 142 -4.47 -9.92 14.84
CA GLU A 142 -4.52 -11.16 14.06
C GLU A 142 -5.30 -10.95 12.76
N ARG A 143 -6.40 -10.21 12.83
CA ARG A 143 -7.20 -9.86 11.65
C ARG A 143 -6.39 -9.03 10.67
N ARG A 144 -5.66 -8.00 11.14
CA ARG A 144 -4.83 -7.16 10.28
C ARG A 144 -3.69 -7.95 9.63
N ARG A 145 -3.07 -8.88 10.35
CA ARG A 145 -2.08 -9.81 9.78
C ARG A 145 -2.68 -10.74 8.72
N LEU A 146 -3.90 -11.23 8.93
CA LEU A 146 -4.62 -12.03 7.93
C LEU A 146 -4.93 -11.21 6.67
N GLU A 147 -5.35 -9.96 6.82
CA GLU A 147 -5.60 -9.05 5.70
C GLU A 147 -4.33 -8.79 4.87
N LEU A 148 -3.20 -8.53 5.54
CA LEU A 148 -1.90 -8.41 4.87
C LEU A 148 -1.49 -9.73 4.17
N ALA A 149 -1.68 -10.87 4.81
CA ALA A 149 -1.41 -12.17 4.20
C ALA A 149 -2.25 -12.40 2.93
N ARG A 150 -3.53 -11.97 2.94
CA ARG A 150 -4.40 -12.02 1.76
C ARG A 150 -3.88 -11.17 0.60
N CYS A 151 -3.33 -9.98 0.88
CA CYS A 151 -2.72 -9.13 -0.15
C CYS A 151 -1.53 -9.83 -0.83
N LEU A 152 -0.83 -10.73 -0.12
CA LEU A 152 0.33 -11.45 -0.64
C LEU A 152 0.00 -12.75 -1.38
N VAL A 153 -1.25 -13.16 -1.42
CA VAL A 153 -1.65 -14.39 -2.13
C VAL A 153 -1.23 -14.33 -3.60
N SER A 154 -1.44 -13.20 -4.28
CA SER A 154 -1.07 -12.96 -5.69
C SER A 154 0.44 -12.74 -5.91
N ARG A 155 1.25 -12.72 -4.84
CA ARG A 155 2.68 -12.37 -4.89
C ARG A 155 2.92 -11.01 -5.58
N PRO A 156 2.33 -9.92 -5.08
CA PRO A 156 2.45 -8.61 -5.70
C PRO A 156 3.87 -8.06 -5.63
N GLU A 157 4.20 -7.13 -6.52
CA GLU A 157 5.46 -6.38 -6.49
C GLU A 157 5.33 -5.04 -5.78
N ILE A 158 4.09 -4.54 -5.70
CA ILE A 158 3.75 -3.36 -4.92
C ILE A 158 2.49 -3.61 -4.11
N ILE A 159 2.46 -3.13 -2.87
CA ILE A 159 1.29 -3.16 -2.01
C ILE A 159 0.87 -1.73 -1.67
N MET A 160 -0.42 -1.48 -1.81
CA MET A 160 -1.08 -0.24 -1.46
C MET A 160 -1.76 -0.41 -0.11
N LEU A 161 -1.32 0.32 0.92
CA LEU A 161 -1.84 0.23 2.29
C LEU A 161 -2.63 1.51 2.63
N ASP A 162 -3.94 1.39 2.74
CA ASP A 162 -4.84 2.48 3.10
C ASP A 162 -5.11 2.46 4.60
N GLU A 163 -4.53 3.40 5.34
CA GLU A 163 -4.64 3.55 6.79
C GLU A 163 -4.44 2.23 7.58
N PRO A 164 -3.29 1.56 7.42
CA PRO A 164 -3.06 0.25 8.03
C PRO A 164 -3.00 0.27 9.56
N PHE A 165 -2.81 1.43 10.18
CA PHE A 165 -2.67 1.59 11.63
C PHE A 165 -3.95 2.11 12.31
N ALA A 166 -5.00 2.44 11.54
CA ALA A 166 -6.23 2.99 12.08
C ALA A 166 -6.92 2.02 13.05
N GLY A 167 -7.24 2.51 14.26
CA GLY A 167 -7.97 1.73 15.27
C GLY A 167 -7.20 0.56 15.89
N ILE A 168 -5.88 0.55 15.80
CA ILE A 168 -5.00 -0.51 16.29
C ILE A 168 -4.19 0.00 17.49
N ASP A 169 -3.95 -0.87 18.47
CA ASP A 169 -3.12 -0.55 19.63
C ASP A 169 -1.64 -0.39 19.26
N PRO A 170 -0.84 0.38 20.04
CA PRO A 170 0.55 0.69 19.72
C PRO A 170 1.47 -0.55 19.60
N VAL A 171 1.23 -1.62 20.37
CA VAL A 171 2.03 -2.85 20.30
C VAL A 171 1.80 -3.57 18.99
N THR A 172 0.54 -3.63 18.58
CA THR A 172 0.15 -4.20 17.28
C THR A 172 0.69 -3.36 16.12
N VAL A 173 0.67 -2.02 16.22
CA VAL A 173 1.27 -1.13 15.21
C VAL A 173 2.75 -1.47 14.99
N GLN A 174 3.55 -1.60 16.06
CA GLN A 174 4.97 -1.98 15.95
C GLN A 174 5.17 -3.33 15.25
N SER A 175 4.28 -4.29 15.55
CA SER A 175 4.32 -5.60 14.90
C SER A 175 4.03 -5.50 13.39
N ILE A 176 3.04 -4.70 12.99
CA ILE A 176 2.70 -4.47 11.58
C ILE A 176 3.83 -3.70 10.88
N GLN A 177 4.41 -2.69 11.51
CA GLN A 177 5.58 -1.98 10.99
C GLN A 177 6.75 -2.94 10.71
N THR A 178 6.98 -3.92 11.60
CA THR A 178 8.02 -4.94 11.41
C THR A 178 7.75 -5.79 10.17
N ILE A 179 6.49 -6.21 9.98
CA ILE A 179 6.07 -6.96 8.78
C ILE A 179 6.29 -6.12 7.52
N ILE A 180 5.85 -4.85 7.52
CA ILE A 180 6.01 -3.94 6.37
C ILE A 180 7.49 -3.79 5.99
N ARG A 181 8.38 -3.58 6.97
CA ARG A 181 9.83 -3.51 6.71
C ARG A 181 10.40 -4.83 6.16
N GLN A 182 9.90 -5.97 6.64
CA GLN A 182 10.32 -7.27 6.14
C GLN A 182 9.90 -7.45 4.68
N LEU A 183 8.66 -7.13 4.32
CA LEU A 183 8.17 -7.20 2.94
C LEU A 183 9.00 -6.33 1.99
N ALA A 184 9.37 -5.13 2.42
CA ALA A 184 10.23 -4.26 1.62
C ALA A 184 11.63 -4.85 1.41
N ARG A 185 12.23 -5.49 2.44
CA ARG A 185 13.51 -6.23 2.31
C ARG A 185 13.40 -7.43 1.37
N GLU A 186 12.23 -8.03 1.26
CA GLU A 186 11.93 -9.12 0.31
C GLU A 186 11.68 -8.58 -1.12
N GLY A 187 11.80 -7.26 -1.33
CA GLY A 187 11.69 -6.61 -2.64
C GLY A 187 10.31 -6.11 -2.99
N ILE A 188 9.33 -6.19 -2.08
CA ILE A 188 7.98 -5.67 -2.32
C ILE A 188 7.97 -4.18 -2.04
N SER A 189 7.56 -3.39 -3.03
CA SER A 189 7.38 -1.94 -2.88
C SER A 189 6.09 -1.63 -2.14
N ILE A 190 6.04 -0.51 -1.41
CA ILE A 190 4.87 -0.20 -0.57
C ILE A 190 4.53 1.27 -0.68
N LEU A 191 3.28 1.59 -1.02
CA LEU A 191 2.70 2.91 -0.81
C LEU A 191 1.76 2.83 0.39
N ILE A 192 1.97 3.71 1.37
CA ILE A 192 1.22 3.73 2.61
C ILE A 192 0.67 5.13 2.87
N THR A 193 -0.60 5.23 3.22
CA THR A 193 -1.22 6.45 3.73
C THR A 193 -1.83 6.18 5.09
N ASP A 194 -1.68 7.14 6.02
CA ASP A 194 -2.29 7.07 7.35
C ASP A 194 -2.36 8.48 7.95
N HIS A 195 -3.19 8.65 8.99
CA HIS A 195 -3.24 9.85 9.79
C HIS A 195 -2.15 9.89 10.87
N ALA A 196 -1.61 8.74 11.23
CA ALA A 196 -0.55 8.57 12.22
C ALA A 196 0.83 8.90 11.59
N ALA A 197 1.11 10.21 11.41
CA ALA A 197 2.32 10.68 10.74
C ALA A 197 3.61 10.09 11.35
N ARG A 198 3.68 10.00 12.69
CA ARG A 198 4.84 9.47 13.40
C ARG A 198 5.12 8.01 13.01
N GLU A 199 4.08 7.19 12.99
CA GLU A 199 4.15 5.77 12.65
C GLU A 199 4.59 5.54 11.21
N ILE A 200 4.13 6.39 10.29
CA ILE A 200 4.56 6.38 8.88
C ILE A 200 6.02 6.77 8.74
N LEU A 201 6.41 7.92 9.30
CA LEU A 201 7.78 8.43 9.21
C LEU A 201 8.83 7.47 9.80
N GLN A 202 8.44 6.62 10.76
CA GLN A 202 9.32 5.60 11.32
C GLN A 202 9.69 4.49 10.33
N ILE A 203 8.88 4.23 9.32
CA ILE A 203 9.09 3.07 8.42
C ILE A 203 9.35 3.45 6.98
N THR A 204 9.06 4.67 6.57
CA THR A 204 9.20 5.10 5.18
C THR A 204 10.65 5.45 4.82
N HIS A 205 11.03 5.14 3.59
CA HIS A 205 12.28 5.58 2.99
C HIS A 205 12.15 7.00 2.48
N ARG A 206 11.00 7.31 1.88
CA ARG A 206 10.62 8.60 1.35
C ARG A 206 9.16 8.87 1.65
N THR A 207 8.83 10.13 1.90
CA THR A 207 7.45 10.54 2.17
C THR A 207 7.12 11.75 1.29
N TYR A 208 5.95 11.71 0.67
CA TYR A 208 5.34 12.85 -0.01
C TYR A 208 4.29 13.46 0.91
N VAL A 209 4.34 14.78 1.09
CA VAL A 209 3.32 15.52 1.84
C VAL A 209 2.44 16.26 0.85
N VAL A 210 1.15 15.97 0.89
CA VAL A 210 0.13 16.63 0.08
C VAL A 210 -0.51 17.76 0.87
N SER A 211 -0.63 18.93 0.29
CA SER A 211 -1.39 20.06 0.80
C SER A 211 -2.13 20.74 -0.36
N ASP A 212 -3.40 21.05 -0.14
CA ASP A 212 -4.21 21.77 -1.13
C ASP A 212 -4.21 21.14 -2.54
N GLY A 213 -4.22 19.81 -2.59
CA GLY A 213 -4.22 19.03 -3.83
C GLY A 213 -2.87 18.90 -4.54
N ARG A 214 -1.79 19.42 -3.98
CA ARG A 214 -0.44 19.42 -4.58
C ARG A 214 0.59 18.79 -3.65
N ILE A 215 1.72 18.34 -4.20
CA ILE A 215 2.86 17.94 -3.37
C ILE A 215 3.49 19.20 -2.78
N LEU A 216 3.44 19.33 -1.46
CA LEU A 216 4.11 20.41 -0.72
C LEU A 216 5.61 20.18 -0.64
N CYS A 217 6.02 18.95 -0.29
CA CYS A 217 7.40 18.52 -0.26
C CYS A 217 7.51 17.00 -0.31
N SER A 218 8.70 16.49 -0.55
CA SER A 218 9.03 15.07 -0.44
C SER A 218 10.45 14.90 0.07
N GLY A 219 10.71 13.82 0.81
CA GLY A 219 12.04 13.53 1.35
C GLY A 219 12.01 12.46 2.42
N THR A 220 13.11 12.34 3.13
CA THR A 220 13.25 11.47 4.31
C THR A 220 12.42 11.99 5.48
N ALA A 221 12.27 11.20 6.54
CA ALA A 221 11.58 11.64 7.75
C ALA A 221 12.19 12.94 8.31
N ASP A 222 13.53 13.06 8.30
CA ASP A 222 14.23 14.27 8.76
C ASP A 222 13.88 15.49 7.91
N ASP A 223 13.82 15.34 6.57
CA ASP A 223 13.47 16.43 5.66
C ASP A 223 12.03 16.91 5.90
N ILE A 224 11.11 15.96 6.07
CA ILE A 224 9.68 16.25 6.30
C ILE A 224 9.47 16.99 7.63
N VAL A 225 10.08 16.50 8.72
CA VAL A 225 9.91 17.09 10.06
C VAL A 225 10.49 18.49 10.15
N ARG A 226 11.57 18.78 9.42
CA ARG A 226 12.22 20.12 9.41
C ARG A 226 11.56 21.10 8.46
N HIS A 227 10.68 20.64 7.57
CA HIS A 227 10.09 21.52 6.55
C HIS A 227 9.10 22.52 7.17
N PRO A 228 9.32 23.85 7.04
CA PRO A 228 8.49 24.85 7.72
C PRO A 228 7.01 24.76 7.37
N GLY A 229 6.67 24.60 6.09
CA GLY A 229 5.28 24.47 5.65
C GLY A 229 4.59 23.20 6.12
N VAL A 230 5.33 22.12 6.43
CA VAL A 230 4.77 20.90 7.00
C VAL A 230 4.47 21.09 8.48
N LYS A 231 5.35 21.78 9.22
CA LYS A 231 5.10 22.15 10.62
C LYS A 231 3.86 23.01 10.73
N GLU A 232 3.79 24.08 9.93
CA GLU A 232 2.68 25.04 9.96
C GLU A 232 1.33 24.39 9.61
N LYS A 233 1.29 23.58 8.52
CA LYS A 233 0.03 23.11 7.94
C LYS A 233 -0.43 21.73 8.43
N TYR A 234 0.48 20.91 9.00
CA TYR A 234 0.18 19.51 9.26
C TYR A 234 0.67 18.97 10.62
N LEU A 235 1.96 19.13 10.97
CA LEU A 235 2.52 18.53 12.18
C LEU A 235 2.29 19.39 13.43
N GLY A 236 2.14 20.72 13.29
CA GLY A 236 2.05 21.63 14.44
C GLY A 236 3.33 21.60 15.29
N ASP A 237 3.17 21.86 16.57
CA ASP A 237 4.28 21.85 17.56
C ASP A 237 4.57 20.46 18.13
N ILE A 238 4.22 19.39 17.38
CA ILE A 238 4.58 18.03 17.80
C ILE A 238 6.10 17.94 17.81
N ASP A 239 6.70 17.69 18.99
CA ASP A 239 8.14 17.47 19.13
C ASP A 239 8.55 16.13 18.49
N LEU A 240 8.71 16.17 17.16
CA LEU A 240 9.29 15.07 16.39
C LEU A 240 10.78 15.27 16.15
N GLU A 241 11.34 16.46 16.49
CA GLU A 241 12.75 16.78 16.25
C GLU A 241 13.68 15.98 17.17
N SER A 242 13.25 15.67 18.38
CA SER A 242 14.00 14.82 19.32
C SER A 242 13.97 13.35 18.96
N THR A 243 13.12 12.95 18.01
CA THR A 243 12.97 11.54 17.58
C THR A 243 14.11 11.16 16.63
N LYS A 244 14.93 10.20 17.03
CA LYS A 244 15.90 9.58 16.12
C LYS A 244 15.16 8.69 15.13
N TRP A 245 15.01 9.17 13.89
CA TRP A 245 14.39 8.39 12.83
C TRP A 245 15.33 7.27 12.40
N PRO A 246 14.84 6.02 12.28
CA PRO A 246 15.67 4.94 11.76
C PRO A 246 16.08 5.28 10.32
N LYS A 247 17.37 5.23 10.04
CA LYS A 247 17.87 5.36 8.67
C LYS A 247 17.41 4.14 7.89
N PRO A 248 16.60 4.31 6.85
CA PRO A 248 16.15 3.19 6.05
C PRO A 248 17.34 2.54 5.34
N VAL A 249 17.51 1.23 5.53
CA VAL A 249 18.53 0.47 4.83
C VAL A 249 17.95 0.06 3.48
N PHE A 250 18.36 0.77 2.42
CA PHE A 250 18.02 0.45 1.05
C PHE A 250 18.87 -0.75 0.60
N THR A 251 18.31 -1.93 0.57
CA THR A 251 18.93 -3.05 -0.13
C THR A 251 18.38 -3.06 -1.56
N ARG A 252 19.15 -2.53 -2.52
CA ARG A 252 18.82 -2.72 -3.95
C ARG A 252 18.87 -4.21 -4.25
N LEU A 253 17.73 -4.87 -4.22
CA LEU A 253 17.61 -6.22 -4.72
C LEU A 253 17.59 -6.18 -6.25
N ALA A 254 18.33 -7.12 -6.87
CA ALA A 254 18.24 -7.33 -8.31
C ALA A 254 16.78 -7.69 -8.67
N PRO A 255 16.26 -7.24 -9.83
CA PRO A 255 14.90 -7.53 -10.22
C PRO A 255 14.73 -9.05 -10.30
N THR A 256 13.74 -9.57 -9.58
CA THR A 256 13.28 -10.94 -9.77
C THR A 256 12.65 -10.99 -11.15
N GLY A 257 13.40 -11.53 -12.12
CA GLY A 257 13.00 -11.60 -13.53
C GLY A 257 11.76 -12.47 -13.70
N ARG A 258 10.59 -11.89 -13.54
CA ARG A 258 9.34 -12.45 -14.05
C ARG A 258 9.05 -11.78 -15.37
N ASN A 259 9.18 -12.54 -16.46
CA ASN A 259 8.66 -12.14 -17.75
C ASN A 259 7.13 -12.06 -17.63
N PHE A 260 6.61 -10.84 -17.64
CA PHE A 260 5.19 -10.57 -17.71
C PHE A 260 4.77 -10.72 -19.17
N THR A 261 4.04 -11.75 -19.49
CA THR A 261 3.31 -11.86 -20.76
C THR A 261 1.91 -11.33 -20.50
N PRO A 262 1.50 -10.19 -21.07
CA PRO A 262 0.12 -9.74 -20.98
C PRO A 262 -0.77 -10.80 -21.64
N THR A 263 -1.62 -11.47 -20.88
CA THR A 263 -2.73 -12.21 -21.48
C THR A 263 -3.67 -11.16 -22.04
N GLY A 264 -3.65 -11.03 -23.39
CA GLY A 264 -4.39 -10.02 -24.12
C GLY A 264 -5.89 -10.17 -23.87
N VAL A 265 -6.43 -9.27 -23.07
CA VAL A 265 -7.85 -8.95 -23.07
C VAL A 265 -7.98 -7.67 -23.89
N ARG A 266 -8.59 -7.79 -25.08
CA ARG A 266 -8.94 -6.65 -25.91
C ARG A 266 -10.00 -5.83 -25.20
N ALA A 267 -9.91 -4.51 -25.36
CA ALA A 267 -10.87 -3.55 -24.80
C ALA A 267 -12.34 -3.76 -25.30
N ASP A 268 -12.55 -4.70 -26.20
CA ASP A 268 -13.84 -4.98 -26.85
C ASP A 268 -14.66 -6.08 -26.15
N ASP A 269 -14.18 -6.62 -25.02
CA ASP A 269 -14.86 -7.70 -24.27
C ASP A 269 -15.50 -7.17 -22.95
N LEU A 270 -15.83 -5.86 -22.86
CA LEU A 270 -16.55 -5.24 -21.75
C LEU A 270 -17.92 -4.72 -22.16
#